data_4202adb923c583d53712bed3ebb92120
#
_entry.id   4202adb923c583d53712bed3ebb92120
#
_cell.length_a   1.000
_cell.length_b   1.000
_cell.length_c   1.000
_cell.angle_alpha   90.00
_cell.angle_beta   90.00
_cell.angle_gamma   90.00
#
_symmetry.space_group_name_H-M   'P 1'
#
loop_
_entity.id
_entity.type
_entity.pdbx_description
1 polymer ?
#
loop_
_entity_poly.entity_id
_entity_poly.type
_entity_poly.pdbx_seq_one_letter_code
_entity_poly.pdbx_strand_id
1 'polypeptide(L)'
;MKIKYLGAAVMGLLLALSGVAHADRLDDIRKAGVLRVATFDSNAPFGFVDPKSNQIVGLDVDYARAVADKLGVKLEIQPTNPANRIAFLKSGKVDLVFANFTITDERRKEVDFSTPYFASGTQFIAKKGVLKTPQQLNSLRVGADKGTTNEQQVRAQFPGATIVAYDDTPFAFAALRAGNVQAITQDGPKLVALLANVPDKANYEISPFTISNDYEGVGVPKGETRLLSVVDDTLKGLEADGSAAKIYDHWFGPDSRAPLPRLFRIGDPQKS
;
A
#
# COMPACT_ATOMS: atom_id res chain seq x y z
N MET A 1 -32.24 -73.48 34.30
CA MET A 1 -32.82 -72.21 33.88
C MET A 1 -31.65 -71.16 33.98
N LYS A 2 -31.12 -70.77 32.86
CA LYS A 2 -29.85 -69.99 32.77
C LYS A 2 -30.19 -68.56 32.42
N ILE A 3 -29.86 -67.60 33.29
CA ILE A 3 -29.96 -66.14 33.05
C ILE A 3 -28.63 -65.66 32.53
N LYS A 4 -28.66 -65.14 31.32
CA LYS A 4 -27.44 -64.50 30.69
C LYS A 4 -27.45 -63.04 31.02
N TYR A 5 -26.38 -62.57 31.63
CA TYR A 5 -26.11 -61.15 31.83
C TYR A 5 -25.52 -60.53 30.53
N LEU A 6 -26.23 -59.56 30.01
CA LEU A 6 -25.77 -58.75 28.84
C LEU A 6 -25.14 -57.51 29.41
N GLY A 7 -23.79 -57.44 29.36
CA GLY A 7 -23.03 -56.24 29.71
C GLY A 7 -23.06 -55.26 28.57
N ALA A 8 -23.71 -54.11 28.81
CA ALA A 8 -23.64 -52.98 27.87
C ALA A 8 -22.34 -52.18 28.10
N ALA A 9 -21.39 -52.32 27.17
CA ALA A 9 -20.21 -51.45 27.11
C ALA A 9 -20.63 -50.12 26.51
N VAL A 10 -20.72 -49.08 27.36
CA VAL A 10 -20.86 -47.69 26.92
C VAL A 10 -19.48 -47.21 26.50
N MET A 11 -19.19 -47.24 25.23
CA MET A 11 -17.98 -46.69 24.62
C MET A 11 -18.21 -45.20 24.39
N GLY A 12 -17.71 -44.38 25.34
CA GLY A 12 -17.75 -42.94 25.27
C GLY A 12 -16.90 -42.46 24.10
N LEU A 13 -17.56 -42.00 23.04
CA LEU A 13 -16.93 -41.34 21.89
C LEU A 13 -16.58 -39.90 22.30
N LEU A 14 -15.38 -39.73 22.83
CA LEU A 14 -14.76 -38.40 22.98
C LEU A 14 -14.46 -37.87 21.58
N LEU A 15 -15.42 -37.15 21.02
CA LEU A 15 -15.17 -36.25 19.89
C LEU A 15 -14.20 -35.14 20.36
N ALA A 16 -12.91 -35.38 20.14
CA ALA A 16 -11.92 -34.33 20.19
C ALA A 16 -12.29 -33.32 19.10
N LEU A 17 -12.95 -32.23 19.47
CA LEU A 17 -13.00 -31.02 18.66
C LEU A 17 -11.55 -30.53 18.55
N SER A 18 -10.83 -31.06 17.58
CA SER A 18 -9.61 -30.46 17.10
C SER A 18 -10.02 -29.13 16.45
N GLY A 19 -10.13 -28.07 17.27
CA GLY A 19 -10.13 -26.73 16.74
C GLY A 19 -8.92 -26.64 15.83
N VAL A 20 -9.14 -26.38 14.56
CA VAL A 20 -8.07 -26.03 13.64
C VAL A 20 -7.46 -24.75 14.24
N ALA A 21 -6.38 -24.93 15.03
CA ALA A 21 -5.59 -23.80 15.47
C ALA A 21 -5.10 -23.14 14.19
N HIS A 22 -5.74 -22.06 13.79
CA HIS A 22 -5.20 -21.20 12.76
C HIS A 22 -3.83 -20.76 13.30
N ALA A 23 -2.76 -21.22 12.65
CA ALA A 23 -1.43 -20.81 13.04
C ALA A 23 -1.41 -19.28 12.95
N ASP A 24 -1.21 -18.63 14.11
CA ASP A 24 -1.21 -17.19 14.21
C ASP A 24 0.02 -16.66 13.43
N ARG A 25 -0.22 -15.84 12.44
CA ARG A 25 0.83 -15.32 11.56
C ARG A 25 1.97 -14.65 12.34
N LEU A 26 1.68 -13.99 13.44
CA LEU A 26 2.68 -13.37 14.30
C LEU A 26 3.64 -14.42 14.91
N ASP A 27 3.11 -15.55 15.34
CA ASP A 27 3.94 -16.62 15.91
C ASP A 27 4.79 -17.30 14.82
N ASP A 28 4.24 -17.46 13.60
CA ASP A 28 4.99 -17.96 12.44
C ASP A 28 6.16 -17.03 12.08
N ILE A 29 5.94 -15.72 12.04
CA ILE A 29 6.99 -14.71 11.80
C ILE A 29 8.10 -14.79 12.85
N ARG A 30 7.74 -14.85 14.13
CA ARG A 30 8.70 -14.96 15.25
C ARG A 30 9.52 -16.26 15.17
N LYS A 31 8.87 -17.36 14.88
CA LYS A 31 9.51 -18.67 14.72
C LYS A 31 10.45 -18.72 13.52
N ALA A 32 10.04 -18.13 12.40
CA ALA A 32 10.86 -18.03 11.19
C ALA A 32 12.03 -17.04 11.35
N GLY A 33 11.92 -16.07 12.27
CA GLY A 33 12.89 -14.99 12.44
C GLY A 33 12.91 -13.99 11.27
N VAL A 34 11.84 -13.95 10.46
CA VAL A 34 11.76 -13.13 9.25
C VAL A 34 10.35 -12.56 9.09
N LEU A 35 10.28 -11.25 8.81
CA LEU A 35 9.08 -10.54 8.36
C LEU A 35 9.16 -10.31 6.84
N ARG A 36 8.27 -10.90 6.07
CA ARG A 36 8.19 -10.75 4.61
C ARG A 36 7.22 -9.63 4.27
N VAL A 37 7.71 -8.61 3.59
CA VAL A 37 6.93 -7.42 3.27
C VAL A 37 6.91 -7.17 1.77
N ALA A 38 5.72 -7.03 1.19
CA ALA A 38 5.60 -6.55 -0.18
C ALA A 38 5.70 -5.02 -0.21
N THR A 39 6.55 -4.49 -1.08
CA THR A 39 6.65 -3.05 -1.37
C THR A 39 6.95 -2.83 -2.85
N PHE A 40 6.80 -1.60 -3.31
CA PHE A 40 7.18 -1.22 -4.67
C PHE A 40 8.71 -1.17 -4.84
N ASP A 41 9.16 -1.33 -6.07
CA ASP A 41 10.56 -1.18 -6.48
C ASP A 41 10.77 -0.08 -7.54
N SER A 42 9.70 0.57 -7.98
CA SER A 42 9.67 1.56 -9.07
C SER A 42 8.94 2.87 -8.73
N ASN A 43 8.48 3.04 -7.47
CA ASN A 43 7.64 4.15 -7.03
C ASN A 43 8.30 5.03 -5.95
N ALA A 44 9.33 5.79 -6.34
CA ALA A 44 9.96 6.76 -5.44
C ALA A 44 8.94 7.84 -4.99
N PRO A 45 9.03 8.27 -3.72
CA PRO A 45 9.95 7.89 -2.66
C PRO A 45 9.38 6.83 -1.70
N PHE A 46 8.27 6.16 -2.02
CA PHE A 46 7.64 5.15 -1.17
C PHE A 46 8.39 3.82 -1.16
N GLY A 47 8.66 3.25 -2.35
CA GLY A 47 9.47 2.06 -2.53
C GLY A 47 10.10 2.05 -3.93
N PHE A 48 11.43 2.02 -4.01
CA PHE A 48 12.17 2.05 -5.28
C PHE A 48 13.57 1.47 -5.11
N VAL A 49 14.16 1.03 -6.22
CA VAL A 49 15.56 0.59 -6.22
C VAL A 49 16.47 1.81 -6.18
N ASP A 50 17.26 1.93 -5.12
CA ASP A 50 18.31 2.95 -5.05
C ASP A 50 19.46 2.57 -6.00
N PRO A 51 19.79 3.43 -6.98
CA PRO A 51 20.80 3.13 -7.99
C PRO A 51 22.24 3.01 -7.44
N LYS A 52 22.48 3.47 -6.22
CA LYS A 52 23.80 3.39 -5.57
C LYS A 52 24.00 2.07 -4.84
N SER A 53 23.00 1.65 -4.07
CA SER A 53 23.07 0.44 -3.24
C SER A 53 22.46 -0.80 -3.93
N ASN A 54 21.70 -0.60 -5.00
CA ASN A 54 20.88 -1.63 -5.66
C ASN A 54 19.90 -2.33 -4.69
N GLN A 55 19.52 -1.64 -3.60
CA GLN A 55 18.55 -2.12 -2.63
C GLN A 55 17.23 -1.37 -2.81
N ILE A 56 16.13 -2.04 -2.45
CA ILE A 56 14.83 -1.36 -2.37
C ILE A 56 14.81 -0.52 -1.10
N VAL A 57 14.55 0.77 -1.26
CA VAL A 57 14.51 1.78 -0.21
C VAL A 57 13.25 2.63 -0.37
N GLY A 58 12.88 3.40 0.63
CA GLY A 58 11.75 4.31 0.58
C GLY A 58 11.02 4.43 1.92
N LEU A 59 10.07 5.33 1.97
CA LEU A 59 9.26 5.58 3.16
C LEU A 59 8.58 4.29 3.66
N ASP A 60 8.01 3.50 2.76
CA ASP A 60 7.34 2.24 3.09
C ASP A 60 8.31 1.20 3.66
N VAL A 61 9.56 1.17 3.15
CA VAL A 61 10.62 0.28 3.63
C VAL A 61 11.07 0.66 5.03
N ASP A 62 11.18 1.97 5.32
CA ASP A 62 11.61 2.44 6.65
C ASP A 62 10.55 2.13 7.71
N TYR A 63 9.26 2.29 7.40
CA TYR A 63 8.19 1.85 8.29
C TYR A 63 8.15 0.32 8.46
N ALA A 64 8.34 -0.45 7.38
CA ALA A 64 8.40 -1.90 7.46
C ALA A 64 9.58 -2.38 8.32
N ARG A 65 10.72 -1.72 8.22
CA ARG A 65 11.91 -1.98 9.06
C ARG A 65 11.61 -1.76 10.53
N ALA A 66 10.93 -0.65 10.87
CA ALA A 66 10.55 -0.39 12.25
C ALA A 66 9.64 -1.49 12.84
N VAL A 67 8.75 -2.08 12.03
CA VAL A 67 7.93 -3.22 12.47
C VAL A 67 8.80 -4.47 12.66
N ALA A 68 9.74 -4.76 11.75
CA ALA A 68 10.66 -5.89 11.89
C ALA A 68 11.55 -5.76 13.14
N ASP A 69 12.08 -4.56 13.39
CA ASP A 69 12.91 -4.25 14.57
C ASP A 69 12.08 -4.42 15.86
N LYS A 70 10.84 -3.96 15.88
CA LYS A 70 9.91 -4.17 17.02
C LYS A 70 9.65 -5.64 17.32
N LEU A 71 9.61 -6.49 16.27
CA LEU A 71 9.44 -7.93 16.38
C LEU A 71 10.74 -8.67 16.71
N GLY A 72 11.91 -8.03 16.54
CA GLY A 72 13.22 -8.66 16.71
C GLY A 72 13.55 -9.66 15.60
N VAL A 73 13.06 -9.44 14.37
CA VAL A 73 13.23 -10.33 13.21
C VAL A 73 13.89 -9.61 12.04
N LYS A 74 14.36 -10.36 11.05
CA LYS A 74 14.89 -9.80 9.81
C LYS A 74 13.76 -9.31 8.91
N LEU A 75 13.97 -8.19 8.22
CA LEU A 75 13.09 -7.72 7.14
C LEU A 75 13.51 -8.36 5.82
N GLU A 76 12.55 -8.98 5.13
CA GLU A 76 12.70 -9.45 3.75
C GLU A 76 11.70 -8.71 2.86
N ILE A 77 12.22 -8.03 1.83
CA ILE A 77 11.40 -7.26 0.89
C ILE A 77 11.09 -8.10 -0.33
N GLN A 78 9.80 -8.22 -0.65
CA GLN A 78 9.28 -8.82 -1.86
C GLN A 78 8.76 -7.71 -2.79
N PRO A 79 9.39 -7.49 -3.96
CA PRO A 79 8.88 -6.53 -4.94
C PRO A 79 7.46 -6.86 -5.37
N THR A 80 6.64 -5.82 -5.55
CA THR A 80 5.25 -5.97 -6.00
C THR A 80 4.82 -4.80 -6.89
N ASN A 81 3.69 -4.97 -7.56
CA ASN A 81 2.94 -3.90 -8.23
C ASN A 81 1.56 -3.71 -7.60
N PRO A 82 0.81 -2.65 -7.94
CA PRO A 82 -0.47 -2.38 -7.31
C PRO A 82 -1.49 -3.52 -7.43
N ALA A 83 -1.52 -4.25 -8.54
CA ALA A 83 -2.47 -5.31 -8.79
C ALA A 83 -2.25 -6.56 -7.92
N ASN A 84 -1.02 -6.82 -7.49
CA ASN A 84 -0.66 -8.05 -6.79
C ASN A 84 -0.77 -7.96 -5.25
N ARG A 85 -0.97 -6.77 -4.68
CA ARG A 85 -0.94 -6.54 -3.21
C ARG A 85 -1.85 -7.48 -2.42
N ILE A 86 -3.13 -7.55 -2.80
CA ILE A 86 -4.12 -8.42 -2.12
C ILE A 86 -3.78 -9.90 -2.33
N ALA A 87 -3.43 -10.29 -3.55
CA ALA A 87 -3.11 -11.69 -3.87
C ALA A 87 -1.90 -12.20 -3.08
N PHE A 88 -0.87 -11.36 -2.87
CA PHE A 88 0.31 -11.74 -2.09
C PHE A 88 -0.02 -11.98 -0.61
N LEU A 89 -0.89 -11.15 -0.01
CA LEU A 89 -1.38 -11.39 1.36
C LEU A 89 -2.22 -12.68 1.44
N LYS A 90 -3.20 -12.84 0.55
CA LYS A 90 -4.10 -14.01 0.57
C LYS A 90 -3.39 -15.33 0.34
N SER A 91 -2.35 -15.34 -0.49
CA SER A 91 -1.55 -16.55 -0.75
C SER A 91 -0.50 -16.85 0.32
N GLY A 92 -0.29 -15.94 1.29
CA GLY A 92 0.75 -16.07 2.29
C GLY A 92 2.17 -15.88 1.74
N LYS A 93 2.30 -15.33 0.53
CA LYS A 93 3.61 -15.00 -0.05
C LYS A 93 4.34 -13.95 0.78
N VAL A 94 3.60 -13.02 1.38
CA VAL A 94 4.09 -12.02 2.30
C VAL A 94 3.23 -11.96 3.56
N ASP A 95 3.77 -11.35 4.60
CA ASP A 95 3.12 -11.17 5.89
C ASP A 95 2.44 -9.81 5.99
N LEU A 96 3.02 -8.78 5.35
CA LEU A 96 2.50 -7.41 5.30
C LEU A 96 2.67 -6.82 3.90
N VAL A 97 1.84 -5.81 3.60
CA VAL A 97 1.99 -4.93 2.44
C VAL A 97 2.20 -3.50 2.90
N PHE A 98 3.41 -2.98 2.68
CA PHE A 98 3.76 -1.57 2.73
C PHE A 98 4.04 -1.11 1.30
N ALA A 99 3.01 -0.66 0.60
CA ALA A 99 3.10 -0.33 -0.82
C ALA A 99 2.08 0.75 -1.19
N ASN A 100 2.10 1.88 -0.45
CA ASN A 100 1.20 3.02 -0.66
C ASN A 100 -0.25 2.51 -0.88
N PHE A 101 -0.75 1.75 0.10
CA PHE A 101 -1.94 0.94 -0.06
C PHE A 101 -3.16 1.64 0.50
N THR A 102 -3.90 2.32 -0.37
CA THR A 102 -5.12 3.05 -0.02
C THR A 102 -6.14 2.16 0.65
N ILE A 103 -6.62 2.59 1.80
CA ILE A 103 -7.68 1.96 2.58
C ILE A 103 -9.01 2.23 1.87
N THR A 104 -9.75 1.17 1.53
CA THR A 104 -11.12 1.25 1.00
C THR A 104 -12.00 0.18 1.61
N ASP A 105 -13.32 0.41 1.67
CA ASP A 105 -14.27 -0.58 2.19
C ASP A 105 -14.27 -1.87 1.36
N GLU A 106 -14.02 -1.77 0.05
CA GLU A 106 -13.90 -2.93 -0.81
C GLU A 106 -12.68 -3.77 -0.44
N ARG A 107 -11.51 -3.14 -0.29
CA ARG A 107 -10.28 -3.84 0.11
C ARG A 107 -10.36 -4.40 1.53
N ARG A 108 -11.07 -3.72 2.43
CA ARG A 108 -11.32 -4.21 3.81
C ARG A 108 -12.12 -5.51 3.87
N LYS A 109 -12.84 -5.89 2.81
CA LYS A 109 -13.49 -7.19 2.72
C LYS A 109 -12.49 -8.33 2.55
N GLU A 110 -11.37 -8.05 1.91
CA GLU A 110 -10.35 -9.03 1.52
C GLU A 110 -9.16 -9.10 2.48
N VAL A 111 -8.77 -7.97 3.06
CA VAL A 111 -7.62 -7.82 3.96
C VAL A 111 -7.96 -6.86 5.10
N ASP A 112 -7.17 -6.88 6.15
CA ASP A 112 -7.25 -5.86 7.20
C ASP A 112 -6.21 -4.76 6.95
N PHE A 113 -6.46 -3.59 7.51
CA PHE A 113 -5.59 -2.43 7.40
C PHE A 113 -5.25 -1.86 8.76
N SER A 114 -4.01 -1.43 8.90
CA SER A 114 -3.56 -0.66 10.06
C SER A 114 -4.23 0.72 10.15
N THR A 115 -3.98 1.40 11.26
CA THR A 115 -4.07 2.86 11.34
C THR A 115 -3.35 3.47 10.13
N PRO A 116 -3.93 4.53 9.50
CA PRO A 116 -3.26 5.20 8.39
C PRO A 116 -1.90 5.75 8.80
N TYR A 117 -0.90 5.56 7.93
CA TYR A 117 0.44 6.13 8.12
C TYR A 117 0.77 7.24 7.11
N PHE A 118 -0.06 7.40 6.09
CA PHE A 118 0.08 8.44 5.08
C PHE A 118 -1.30 8.89 4.58
N ALA A 119 -1.36 10.10 4.03
CA ALA A 119 -2.55 10.64 3.37
C ALA A 119 -2.16 11.37 2.09
N SER A 120 -2.94 11.20 1.04
CA SER A 120 -2.72 11.80 -0.26
C SER A 120 -4.05 12.11 -0.97
N GLY A 121 -3.97 12.37 -2.26
CA GLY A 121 -5.13 12.54 -3.13
C GLY A 121 -4.75 12.27 -4.57
N THR A 122 -5.72 11.79 -5.34
CA THR A 122 -5.56 11.51 -6.77
C THR A 122 -5.38 12.80 -7.55
N GLN A 123 -4.24 12.90 -8.22
CA GLN A 123 -3.88 13.99 -9.12
C GLN A 123 -3.43 13.46 -10.48
N PHE A 124 -3.00 14.38 -11.35
CA PHE A 124 -2.66 14.07 -12.74
C PHE A 124 -1.40 14.79 -13.17
N ILE A 125 -0.61 14.14 -14.04
CA ILE A 125 0.40 14.81 -14.85
C ILE A 125 -0.11 14.87 -16.29
N ALA A 126 -0.02 16.05 -16.90
CA ALA A 126 -0.27 16.27 -18.32
C ALA A 126 0.80 17.21 -18.89
N LYS A 127 0.86 17.35 -20.21
CA LYS A 127 1.64 18.44 -20.82
C LYS A 127 1.06 19.78 -20.37
N LYS A 128 1.93 20.79 -20.20
CA LYS A 128 1.51 22.14 -19.79
C LYS A 128 0.35 22.67 -20.61
N GLY A 129 -0.66 23.21 -19.92
CA GLY A 129 -1.83 23.81 -20.54
C GLY A 129 -2.95 22.85 -20.92
N VAL A 130 -2.72 21.53 -20.86
CA VAL A 130 -3.69 20.52 -21.29
C VAL A 130 -4.81 20.30 -20.27
N LEU A 131 -4.47 20.27 -18.97
CA LEU A 131 -5.43 19.89 -17.91
C LEU A 131 -5.50 20.97 -16.83
N LYS A 132 -6.56 21.78 -16.87
CA LYS A 132 -6.82 22.89 -15.95
C LYS A 132 -8.00 22.63 -15.00
N THR A 133 -8.98 21.85 -15.44
CA THR A 133 -10.17 21.51 -14.66
C THR A 133 -10.45 20.01 -14.72
N PRO A 134 -11.11 19.45 -13.70
CA PRO A 134 -11.43 18.02 -13.68
C PRO A 134 -12.30 17.59 -14.86
N GLN A 135 -13.23 18.44 -15.33
CA GLN A 135 -14.17 18.12 -16.41
C GLN A 135 -13.49 17.78 -17.74
N GLN A 136 -12.29 18.36 -17.97
CA GLN A 136 -11.50 18.08 -19.18
C GLN A 136 -11.08 16.60 -19.28
N LEU A 137 -11.00 15.88 -18.15
CA LEU A 137 -10.69 14.45 -18.14
C LEU A 137 -11.64 13.63 -18.99
N ASN A 138 -12.93 14.04 -19.11
CA ASN A 138 -13.92 13.31 -19.91
C ASN A 138 -13.60 13.22 -21.41
N SER A 139 -12.67 14.01 -21.91
CA SER A 139 -12.25 13.99 -23.31
C SER A 139 -10.84 13.46 -23.53
N LEU A 140 -10.17 12.99 -22.45
CA LEU A 140 -8.78 12.57 -22.51
C LEU A 140 -8.62 11.04 -22.44
N ARG A 141 -7.50 10.58 -23.00
CA ARG A 141 -6.96 9.27 -22.69
C ARG A 141 -6.05 9.44 -21.48
N VAL A 142 -6.36 8.74 -20.39
CA VAL A 142 -5.67 8.82 -19.11
C VAL A 142 -4.98 7.51 -18.83
N GLY A 143 -3.67 7.55 -18.66
CA GLY A 143 -2.88 6.41 -18.19
C GLY A 143 -3.02 6.25 -16.67
N ALA A 144 -3.20 5.04 -16.20
CA ALA A 144 -3.32 4.70 -14.79
C ALA A 144 -2.62 3.39 -14.47
N ASP A 145 -2.14 3.23 -13.23
CA ASP A 145 -1.62 1.95 -12.78
C ASP A 145 -2.77 0.99 -12.50
N LYS A 146 -2.71 -0.20 -13.07
CA LYS A 146 -3.71 -1.25 -12.91
C LYS A 146 -3.90 -1.64 -11.44
N GLY A 147 -5.17 -1.68 -10.98
CA GLY A 147 -5.53 -2.10 -9.63
C GLY A 147 -5.35 -1.01 -8.56
N THR A 148 -5.19 0.26 -8.98
CA THR A 148 -5.16 1.43 -8.09
C THR A 148 -6.56 2.02 -7.88
N THR A 149 -6.73 2.73 -6.78
CA THR A 149 -7.91 3.56 -6.53
C THR A 149 -7.97 4.74 -7.50
N ASN A 150 -6.82 5.27 -7.93
CA ASN A 150 -6.73 6.33 -8.94
C ASN A 150 -7.40 5.91 -10.27
N GLU A 151 -7.12 4.68 -10.76
CA GLU A 151 -7.80 4.12 -11.92
C GLU A 151 -9.32 4.05 -11.71
N GLN A 152 -9.75 3.50 -10.57
CA GLN A 152 -11.18 3.32 -10.24
C GLN A 152 -11.91 4.65 -10.11
N GLN A 153 -11.31 5.64 -9.45
CA GLN A 153 -11.89 6.98 -9.26
C GLN A 153 -12.07 7.72 -10.58
N VAL A 154 -11.08 7.65 -11.49
CA VAL A 154 -11.23 8.27 -12.82
C VAL A 154 -12.36 7.59 -13.61
N ARG A 155 -12.45 6.26 -13.61
CA ARG A 155 -13.55 5.54 -14.27
C ARG A 155 -14.92 5.91 -13.71
N ALA A 156 -15.03 6.06 -12.39
CA ALA A 156 -16.29 6.35 -11.73
C ALA A 156 -16.74 7.82 -11.91
N GLN A 157 -15.81 8.77 -11.80
CA GLN A 157 -16.13 10.20 -11.79
C GLN A 157 -16.13 10.83 -13.20
N PHE A 158 -15.37 10.24 -14.14
CA PHE A 158 -15.21 10.77 -15.50
C PHE A 158 -15.49 9.69 -16.56
N PRO A 159 -16.75 9.29 -16.75
CA PRO A 159 -17.11 8.18 -17.64
C PRO A 159 -16.79 8.44 -19.13
N GLY A 160 -16.55 9.69 -19.52
CA GLY A 160 -16.09 10.06 -20.85
C GLY A 160 -14.58 9.87 -21.06
N ALA A 161 -13.80 9.66 -19.98
CA ALA A 161 -12.37 9.42 -20.07
C ALA A 161 -12.06 8.03 -20.63
N THR A 162 -11.07 7.93 -21.50
CA THR A 162 -10.55 6.63 -21.95
C THR A 162 -9.39 6.23 -21.07
N ILE A 163 -9.56 5.23 -20.22
CA ILE A 163 -8.50 4.76 -19.33
C ILE A 163 -7.64 3.70 -20.03
N VAL A 164 -6.31 3.93 -20.01
CA VAL A 164 -5.31 2.97 -20.46
C VAL A 164 -4.52 2.51 -19.22
N ALA A 165 -4.68 1.22 -18.86
CA ALA A 165 -4.05 0.65 -17.68
C ALA A 165 -2.62 0.17 -17.99
N TYR A 166 -1.69 0.49 -17.11
CA TYR A 166 -0.28 0.08 -17.15
C TYR A 166 0.07 -0.72 -15.89
N ASP A 167 1.17 -1.43 -15.92
CA ASP A 167 1.62 -2.23 -14.76
C ASP A 167 2.12 -1.34 -13.61
N ASP A 168 2.74 -0.19 -13.95
CA ASP A 168 3.18 0.81 -12.98
C ASP A 168 3.32 2.22 -13.59
N THR A 169 3.57 3.20 -12.73
CA THR A 169 3.66 4.62 -13.07
C THR A 169 4.75 4.96 -14.10
N PRO A 170 5.96 4.38 -14.09
CA PRO A 170 6.97 4.62 -15.12
C PRO A 170 6.48 4.29 -16.54
N PHE A 171 5.75 3.20 -16.72
CA PHE A 171 5.17 2.85 -18.03
C PHE A 171 4.06 3.82 -18.46
N ALA A 172 3.19 4.20 -17.52
CA ALA A 172 2.17 5.22 -17.79
C ALA A 172 2.80 6.55 -18.21
N PHE A 173 3.88 6.97 -17.53
CA PHE A 173 4.60 8.20 -17.87
C PHE A 173 5.33 8.11 -19.23
N ALA A 174 5.92 6.98 -19.55
CA ALA A 174 6.50 6.75 -20.87
C ALA A 174 5.45 6.88 -21.99
N ALA A 175 4.23 6.37 -21.76
CA ALA A 175 3.11 6.52 -22.69
C ALA A 175 2.65 7.98 -22.84
N LEU A 176 2.67 8.77 -21.74
CA LEU A 176 2.41 10.22 -21.81
C LEU A 176 3.47 10.95 -22.65
N ARG A 177 4.74 10.64 -22.47
CA ARG A 177 5.84 11.20 -23.26
C ARG A 177 5.70 10.87 -24.75
N ALA A 178 5.32 9.65 -25.06
CA ALA A 178 5.08 9.19 -26.42
C ALA A 178 3.77 9.73 -27.04
N GLY A 179 2.89 10.39 -26.26
CA GLY A 179 1.61 10.90 -26.74
C GLY A 179 0.50 9.85 -26.87
N ASN A 180 0.73 8.63 -26.36
CA ASN A 180 -0.26 7.56 -26.34
C ASN A 180 -1.42 7.84 -25.37
N VAL A 181 -1.16 8.65 -24.34
CA VAL A 181 -2.15 9.21 -23.40
C VAL A 181 -1.90 10.71 -23.25
N GLN A 182 -2.90 11.50 -22.87
CA GLN A 182 -2.81 12.95 -22.68
C GLN A 182 -2.57 13.34 -21.23
N ALA A 183 -2.91 12.45 -20.29
CA ALA A 183 -2.62 12.60 -18.86
C ALA A 183 -2.30 11.24 -18.26
N ILE A 184 -1.63 11.24 -17.11
CA ILE A 184 -1.53 10.07 -16.23
C ILE A 184 -2.08 10.43 -14.86
N THR A 185 -2.59 9.45 -14.13
CA THR A 185 -3.11 9.63 -12.77
C THR A 185 -2.33 8.82 -11.76
N GLN A 186 -2.09 9.43 -10.59
CA GLN A 186 -1.48 8.81 -9.43
C GLN A 186 -1.68 9.71 -8.20
N ASP A 187 -1.20 9.28 -7.04
CA ASP A 187 -1.15 10.10 -5.83
C ASP A 187 -0.20 11.29 -6.00
N GLY A 188 -0.63 12.47 -5.57
CA GLY A 188 0.12 13.71 -5.76
C GLY A 188 1.60 13.62 -5.36
N PRO A 189 1.95 13.12 -4.16
CA PRO A 189 3.35 12.95 -3.73
C PRO A 189 4.21 12.11 -4.68
N LYS A 190 3.65 11.05 -5.27
CA LYS A 190 4.36 10.23 -6.27
C LYS A 190 4.58 10.98 -7.57
N LEU A 191 3.59 11.78 -8.00
CA LEU A 191 3.72 12.61 -9.21
C LEU A 191 4.76 13.70 -9.04
N VAL A 192 4.84 14.34 -7.87
CA VAL A 192 5.87 15.34 -7.56
C VAL A 192 7.26 14.70 -7.64
N ALA A 193 7.45 13.55 -7.01
CA ALA A 193 8.71 12.84 -7.02
C ALA A 193 9.09 12.34 -8.43
N LEU A 194 8.13 11.87 -9.20
CA LEU A 194 8.33 11.45 -10.59
C LEU A 194 8.87 12.62 -11.43
N LEU A 195 8.18 13.77 -11.40
CA LEU A 195 8.59 14.94 -12.17
C LEU A 195 9.93 15.51 -11.70
N ALA A 196 10.26 15.45 -10.42
CA ALA A 196 11.54 15.91 -9.90
C ALA A 196 12.74 15.21 -10.57
N ASN A 197 12.56 13.96 -11.02
CA ASN A 197 13.58 13.13 -11.64
C ASN A 197 13.55 13.11 -13.18
N VAL A 198 12.66 13.88 -13.82
CA VAL A 198 12.50 13.90 -15.27
C VAL A 198 13.28 15.07 -15.88
N PRO A 199 14.22 14.85 -16.84
CA PRO A 199 15.01 15.92 -17.44
C PRO A 199 14.16 16.99 -18.13
N ASP A 200 13.09 16.58 -18.82
CA ASP A 200 12.16 17.43 -19.56
C ASP A 200 10.92 17.85 -18.75
N LYS A 201 11.02 17.86 -17.41
CA LYS A 201 9.93 18.21 -16.47
C LYS A 201 9.26 19.55 -16.78
N ALA A 202 10.01 20.48 -17.39
CA ALA A 202 9.48 21.79 -17.79
C ALA A 202 8.32 21.73 -18.78
N ASN A 203 8.13 20.59 -19.49
CA ASN A 203 7.05 20.38 -20.46
C ASN A 203 5.76 19.87 -19.81
N TYR A 204 5.80 19.51 -18.53
CA TYR A 204 4.68 18.87 -17.81
C TYR A 204 4.25 19.72 -16.61
N GLU A 205 3.07 19.48 -16.15
CA GLU A 205 2.53 20.05 -14.91
C GLU A 205 1.66 19.04 -14.19
N ILE A 206 1.60 19.16 -12.86
CA ILE A 206 0.65 18.44 -12.04
C ILE A 206 -0.65 19.23 -12.03
N SER A 207 -1.80 18.54 -12.05
CA SER A 207 -3.11 19.17 -11.99
C SER A 207 -3.23 20.10 -10.76
N PRO A 208 -3.84 21.29 -10.91
CA PRO A 208 -4.05 22.21 -9.79
C PRO A 208 -5.18 21.76 -8.85
N PHE A 209 -5.74 20.57 -9.08
CA PHE A 209 -6.84 19.98 -8.32
C PHE A 209 -6.54 18.52 -7.97
N THR A 210 -7.20 18.03 -6.92
CA THR A 210 -7.31 16.62 -6.57
C THR A 210 -8.75 16.16 -6.76
N ILE A 211 -8.97 14.87 -6.97
CA ILE A 211 -10.32 14.29 -7.10
C ILE A 211 -10.69 13.36 -5.95
N SER A 212 -9.81 13.21 -4.97
CA SER A 212 -10.03 12.39 -3.76
C SER A 212 -9.19 12.85 -2.59
N ASN A 213 -9.57 12.37 -1.39
CA ASN A 213 -8.73 12.35 -0.20
C ASN A 213 -8.56 10.88 0.18
N ASP A 214 -7.35 10.38 0.10
CA ASP A 214 -7.04 8.97 0.29
C ASP A 214 -6.14 8.80 1.53
N TYR A 215 -6.34 7.70 2.27
CA TYR A 215 -5.51 7.32 3.40
C TYR A 215 -4.85 5.98 3.10
N GLU A 216 -3.55 5.89 3.33
CA GLU A 216 -2.77 4.68 3.11
C GLU A 216 -2.51 3.99 4.44
N GLY A 217 -2.74 2.68 4.47
CA GLY A 217 -2.49 1.80 5.60
C GLY A 217 -1.66 0.60 5.20
N VAL A 218 -1.15 -0.09 6.19
CA VAL A 218 -0.45 -1.36 6.02
C VAL A 218 -1.49 -2.45 5.78
N GLY A 219 -1.37 -3.18 4.67
CA GLY A 219 -2.19 -4.36 4.43
C GLY A 219 -1.71 -5.53 5.29
N VAL A 220 -2.67 -6.17 5.98
CA VAL A 220 -2.47 -7.32 6.85
C VAL A 220 -3.41 -8.43 6.41
N PRO A 221 -3.02 -9.72 6.44
CA PRO A 221 -3.95 -10.80 6.12
C PRO A 221 -5.20 -10.73 6.99
N LYS A 222 -6.35 -11.07 6.41
CA LYS A 222 -7.65 -10.97 7.08
C LYS A 222 -7.71 -11.78 8.36
N GLY A 223 -8.11 -11.14 9.47
CA GLY A 223 -8.28 -11.77 10.78
C GLY A 223 -7.01 -11.86 11.64
N GLU A 224 -5.84 -11.45 11.15
CA GLU A 224 -4.57 -11.48 11.89
C GLU A 224 -4.47 -10.31 12.88
N THR A 225 -5.34 -10.29 13.87
CA THR A 225 -5.54 -9.16 14.81
C THR A 225 -4.32 -8.90 15.69
N ARG A 226 -3.57 -9.94 16.10
CA ARG A 226 -2.35 -9.78 16.90
C ARG A 226 -1.24 -9.11 16.07
N LEU A 227 -1.06 -9.53 14.83
CA LEU A 227 -0.10 -8.91 13.91
C LEU A 227 -0.49 -7.45 13.63
N LEU A 228 -1.77 -7.21 13.37
CA LEU A 228 -2.31 -5.86 13.16
C LEU A 228 -2.05 -4.95 14.36
N SER A 229 -2.27 -5.44 15.59
CA SER A 229 -1.98 -4.68 16.82
C SER A 229 -0.52 -4.28 16.91
N VAL A 230 0.41 -5.20 16.61
CA VAL A 230 1.86 -4.88 16.62
C VAL A 230 2.20 -3.81 15.59
N VAL A 231 1.61 -3.86 14.39
CA VAL A 231 1.80 -2.84 13.35
C VAL A 231 1.29 -1.49 13.83
N ASP A 232 0.07 -1.42 14.36
CA ASP A 232 -0.56 -0.20 14.86
C ASP A 232 0.22 0.43 16.01
N ASP A 233 0.64 -0.40 16.99
CA ASP A 233 1.42 0.06 18.13
C ASP A 233 2.80 0.59 17.70
N THR A 234 3.40 -0.04 16.68
CA THR A 234 4.67 0.43 16.13
C THR A 234 4.49 1.79 15.44
N LEU A 235 3.51 1.92 14.55
CA LEU A 235 3.26 3.17 13.82
C LEU A 235 2.92 4.32 14.78
N LYS A 236 2.06 4.10 15.76
CA LYS A 236 1.71 5.10 16.79
C LYS A 236 2.92 5.44 17.69
N GLY A 237 3.75 4.46 18.00
CA GLY A 237 4.99 4.67 18.77
C GLY A 237 5.97 5.59 18.03
N LEU A 238 6.17 5.36 16.71
CA LEU A 238 7.02 6.20 15.85
C LEU A 238 6.50 7.65 15.76
N GLU A 239 5.18 7.84 15.79
CA GLU A 239 4.60 9.19 15.83
C GLU A 239 4.86 9.87 17.18
N ALA A 240 4.65 9.13 18.26
CA ALA A 240 4.78 9.66 19.62
C ALA A 240 6.22 10.05 19.98
N ASP A 241 7.22 9.31 19.49
CA ASP A 241 8.64 9.57 19.77
C ASP A 241 9.32 10.49 18.73
N GLY A 242 8.57 10.91 17.68
CA GLY A 242 9.05 11.79 16.62
C GLY A 242 9.84 11.07 15.52
N SER A 243 9.98 9.76 15.55
CA SER A 243 10.66 8.97 14.51
C SER A 243 9.92 9.02 13.19
N ALA A 244 8.55 9.03 13.21
CA ALA A 244 7.75 9.16 12.01
C ALA A 244 8.00 10.50 11.27
N ALA A 245 8.20 11.59 12.02
CA ALA A 245 8.59 12.88 11.43
C ALA A 245 9.96 12.81 10.75
N LYS A 246 10.95 12.17 11.40
CA LYS A 246 12.30 12.00 10.82
C LYS A 246 12.27 11.14 9.56
N ILE A 247 11.49 10.04 9.54
CA ILE A 247 11.30 9.21 8.35
C ILE A 247 10.66 10.04 7.23
N TYR A 248 9.61 10.82 7.55
CA TYR A 248 8.97 11.69 6.57
C TYR A 248 9.96 12.73 6.01
N ASP A 249 10.69 13.42 6.87
CA ASP A 249 11.65 14.46 6.47
C ASP A 249 12.81 13.91 5.63
N HIS A 250 13.21 12.66 5.86
CA HIS A 250 14.21 12.00 5.02
C HIS A 250 13.74 11.91 3.55
N TRP A 251 12.45 11.60 3.33
CA TRP A 251 11.91 11.35 1.99
C TRP A 251 11.24 12.57 1.35
N PHE A 252 10.62 13.43 2.17
CA PHE A 252 9.82 14.58 1.74
C PHE A 252 10.23 15.91 2.39
N GLY A 253 11.24 15.91 3.23
CA GLY A 253 11.72 17.14 3.89
C GLY A 253 12.37 18.13 2.91
N PRO A 254 12.78 19.31 3.42
CA PRO A 254 13.28 20.40 2.59
C PRO A 254 14.49 20.02 1.71
N ASP A 255 15.34 19.11 2.20
CA ASP A 255 16.54 18.67 1.50
C ASP A 255 16.30 17.46 0.58
N SER A 256 15.07 16.96 0.50
CA SER A 256 14.69 15.86 -0.39
C SER A 256 14.57 16.33 -1.85
N ARG A 257 14.53 15.37 -2.78
CA ARG A 257 14.29 15.69 -4.21
C ARG A 257 12.89 16.19 -4.51
N ALA A 258 11.92 15.89 -3.64
CA ALA A 258 10.51 16.20 -3.81
C ALA A 258 9.93 16.74 -2.48
N PRO A 259 10.34 17.93 -2.04
CA PRO A 259 9.91 18.47 -0.76
C PRO A 259 8.39 18.69 -0.72
N LEU A 260 7.76 18.16 0.33
CA LEU A 260 6.33 18.30 0.58
C LEU A 260 6.08 18.54 2.08
N PRO A 261 5.13 19.42 2.45
CA PRO A 261 4.77 19.61 3.84
C PRO A 261 4.08 18.35 4.38
N ARG A 262 4.38 17.99 5.63
CA ARG A 262 3.71 16.89 6.32
C ARG A 262 2.36 17.39 6.84
N LEU A 263 1.28 17.06 6.13
CA LEU A 263 -0.08 17.48 6.45
C LEU A 263 -0.89 16.44 7.24
N PHE A 264 -0.33 15.27 7.46
CA PHE A 264 -0.97 14.14 8.15
C PHE A 264 -0.05 13.57 9.23
N ARG A 265 -0.62 13.19 10.37
CA ARG A 265 0.05 12.46 11.44
C ARG A 265 -0.59 11.09 11.62
N ILE A 266 0.21 10.11 12.01
CA ILE A 266 -0.29 8.76 12.29
C ILE A 266 -1.24 8.83 13.49
N GLY A 267 -2.47 8.33 13.29
CA GLY A 267 -3.52 8.40 14.31
C GLY A 267 -4.44 9.62 14.19
N ASP A 268 -4.17 10.56 13.28
CA ASP A 268 -5.13 11.63 12.98
C ASP A 268 -6.47 11.04 12.50
N PRO A 269 -7.61 11.65 12.88
CA PRO A 269 -8.90 11.21 12.39
C PRO A 269 -8.97 11.36 10.86
N GLN A 270 -9.49 10.33 10.21
CA GLN A 270 -9.75 10.37 8.78
C GLN A 270 -10.82 11.46 8.51
N LYS A 271 -10.45 12.42 7.69
CA LYS A 271 -11.42 13.44 7.24
C LYS A 271 -12.26 12.83 6.12
N SER A 272 -13.56 12.78 6.35
CA SER A 272 -14.55 12.34 5.35
C SER A 272 -14.62 13.32 4.18
#